data_c20f7b4375552eb34333869a52e998de
#
_entry.id   c20f7b4375552eb34333869a52e998de
#
_cell.length_a   1.000
_cell.length_b   1.000
_cell.length_c   1.000
_cell.angle_alpha   90.00
_cell.angle_beta   90.00
_cell.angle_gamma   90.00
#
_symmetry.space_group_name_H-M   'P 1'
#
loop_
_entity.id
_entity.type
_entity.pdbx_description
1 polymer ?
#
loop_
_entity_poly.entity_id
_entity_poly.type
_entity_poly.pdbx_seq_one_letter_code
_entity_poly.pdbx_strand_id
1 'polypeptide(L)'
;DKLIATSKLALGGDESYKAEFESMQKRHHEMVDAIIDDEEKKSGLLHTIDRLFEELKSIYYGVYLIHDLSPKIQAAIVSYGERLSSHIVAALVNGAKRYNSLDFIKTIKKHGKNVLDSEVTANAVKETFGNRTQKAIVPGFISTDRNTGEITNLGRGGSDYTASIIAAALDAEVLEIWTDVDGFMTADPKVIHTAYTINELSYVEAMELCNFGAKVVYPPTIYPVCVKNIPIKVKNTFNPDGVGTTILSHVENDSKPIKGISSIKGTTLITVAGLSMVGVIGVNRRIFTALAENGISVFMVSQASSENSTSIGVRDVDAEEAVAVLNNEFSKEIRTGAMFPMHAESGLATVAIVGENMKHTPGVAGKLFGTLGRSGISVISCAQGASETNISFVVDGKSLYKALNVIHDSFFLSEYKVLNLFICGVGTVGGNLIGQIKSQYTELMEKQRLKLNVVGIASSHKAIFDHNGIDLDNYQALLKESAESDTQKLKNEIISMNTFNSVFVDCTASADVAALYQELLEHNVSVVAANKVAASGNYDSYLKLKETALRRGVKFLYETNVGAGLPILGTIKDLCNSGDKI
;
A
#
# COMPACT_ATOMS: atom_id res chain seq x y z
N ASP A 1 -9.66 20.34 4.95
CA ASP A 1 -10.84 19.60 5.50
C ASP A 1 -11.81 20.51 6.22
N LYS A 2 -11.37 21.38 7.15
CA LYS A 2 -12.27 22.30 7.88
C LYS A 2 -13.07 23.21 6.96
N LEU A 3 -12.45 23.81 5.93
CA LEU A 3 -13.15 24.65 4.95
C LEU A 3 -14.31 23.91 4.26
N ILE A 4 -14.11 22.63 3.91
CA ILE A 4 -15.14 21.80 3.28
C ILE A 4 -16.22 21.43 4.31
N ALA A 5 -15.84 21.09 5.54
CA ALA A 5 -16.81 20.75 6.59
C ALA A 5 -17.72 21.96 6.89
N THR A 6 -17.14 23.15 7.06
CA THR A 6 -17.87 24.40 7.29
C THR A 6 -18.80 24.75 6.12
N SER A 7 -18.37 24.52 4.86
CA SER A 7 -19.23 24.77 3.70
C SER A 7 -20.45 23.82 3.65
N LYS A 8 -20.31 22.59 4.13
CA LYS A 8 -21.43 21.64 4.23
C LYS A 8 -22.43 22.04 5.32
N LEU A 9 -21.96 22.57 6.46
CA LEU A 9 -22.85 23.12 7.50
C LEU A 9 -23.65 24.30 6.94
N ALA A 10 -22.99 25.24 6.26
CA ALA A 10 -23.65 26.36 5.62
C ALA A 10 -24.68 25.90 4.58
N LEU A 11 -24.34 24.92 3.73
CA LEU A 11 -25.25 24.31 2.75
C LEU A 11 -26.49 23.72 3.41
N GLY A 12 -26.32 23.07 4.56
CA GLY A 12 -27.42 22.48 5.34
C GLY A 12 -28.28 23.48 6.11
N GLY A 13 -27.97 24.80 6.05
CA GLY A 13 -28.64 25.81 6.83
C GLY A 13 -28.32 25.78 8.33
N ASP A 14 -27.24 25.13 8.72
CA ASP A 14 -26.80 24.99 10.10
C ASP A 14 -25.95 26.22 10.52
N GLU A 15 -26.46 27.02 11.43
CA GLU A 15 -25.79 28.20 11.93
C GLU A 15 -24.44 27.94 12.64
N SER A 16 -24.16 26.69 13.02
CA SER A 16 -22.87 26.29 13.62
C SER A 16 -21.68 26.56 12.70
N TYR A 17 -21.91 26.74 11.38
CA TYR A 17 -20.85 27.14 10.46
C TYR A 17 -20.16 28.45 10.88
N LYS A 18 -20.88 29.38 11.59
CA LYS A 18 -20.32 30.66 12.08
C LYS A 18 -19.27 30.40 13.15
N ALA A 19 -19.54 29.51 14.10
CA ALA A 19 -18.61 29.14 15.16
C ALA A 19 -17.37 28.43 14.62
N GLU A 20 -17.53 27.52 13.64
CA GLU A 20 -16.40 26.88 12.97
C GLU A 20 -15.55 27.87 12.18
N PHE A 21 -16.18 28.82 11.52
CA PHE A 21 -15.49 29.92 10.83
C PHE A 21 -14.67 30.78 11.80
N GLU A 22 -15.25 31.23 12.92
CA GLU A 22 -14.56 32.00 13.95
C GLU A 22 -13.40 31.24 14.56
N SER A 23 -13.57 29.92 14.78
CA SER A 23 -12.50 29.04 15.24
C SER A 23 -11.32 28.99 14.26
N MET A 24 -11.60 28.96 12.94
CA MET A 24 -10.54 29.00 11.92
C MET A 24 -9.80 30.34 11.92
N GLN A 25 -10.53 31.47 11.98
CA GLN A 25 -9.93 32.79 12.02
C GLN A 25 -9.06 32.98 13.27
N LYS A 26 -9.58 32.63 14.44
CA LYS A 26 -8.87 32.69 15.72
C LYS A 26 -7.55 31.88 15.67
N ARG A 27 -7.60 30.67 15.14
CA ARG A 27 -6.40 29.83 14.98
C ARG A 27 -5.31 30.50 14.13
N HIS A 28 -5.69 31.22 13.05
CA HIS A 28 -4.72 31.91 12.21
C HIS A 28 -4.13 33.13 12.92
N HIS A 29 -4.92 33.86 13.69
CA HIS A 29 -4.45 35.00 14.52
C HIS A 29 -3.44 34.47 15.58
N GLU A 30 -3.82 33.46 16.37
CA GLU A 30 -2.95 32.87 17.39
C GLU A 30 -1.64 32.37 16.78
N MET A 31 -1.70 31.79 15.57
CA MET A 31 -0.49 31.36 14.87
C MET A 31 0.40 32.54 14.52
N VAL A 32 -0.15 33.59 13.92
CA VAL A 32 0.63 34.80 13.54
C VAL A 32 1.23 35.46 14.76
N ASP A 33 0.47 35.58 15.86
CA ASP A 33 0.95 36.13 17.12
C ASP A 33 2.11 35.36 17.72
N ALA A 34 2.08 34.03 17.58
CA ALA A 34 3.10 33.14 18.12
C ALA A 34 4.41 33.11 17.31
N ILE A 35 4.36 33.42 15.99
CA ILE A 35 5.50 33.18 15.08
C ILE A 35 6.09 34.44 14.46
N ILE A 36 5.46 35.60 14.58
CA ILE A 36 5.93 36.87 14.03
C ILE A 36 6.22 37.86 15.18
N ASP A 37 7.51 38.13 15.41
CA ASP A 37 7.95 39.03 16.49
C ASP A 37 7.89 40.54 16.11
N ASP A 38 8.02 40.85 14.82
CA ASP A 38 8.01 42.20 14.29
C ASP A 38 6.56 42.73 14.24
N GLU A 39 6.24 43.71 15.07
CA GLU A 39 4.89 44.23 15.24
C GLU A 39 4.34 44.92 13.99
N GLU A 40 5.16 45.64 13.20
CA GLU A 40 4.71 46.28 11.96
C GLU A 40 4.35 45.20 10.91
N LYS A 41 5.21 44.19 10.76
CA LYS A 41 5.00 43.06 9.88
C LYS A 41 3.80 42.21 10.31
N LYS A 42 3.64 41.99 11.61
CA LYS A 42 2.50 41.30 12.22
C LYS A 42 1.19 42.00 11.88
N SER A 43 1.11 43.29 12.15
CA SER A 43 -0.07 44.10 11.88
C SER A 43 -0.46 44.10 10.40
N GLY A 44 0.51 44.24 9.49
CA GLY A 44 0.27 44.16 8.04
C GLY A 44 -0.22 42.81 7.58
N LEU A 45 0.33 41.71 8.16
CA LEU A 45 -0.09 40.33 7.87
C LEU A 45 -1.51 40.07 8.38
N LEU A 46 -1.82 40.43 9.63
CA LEU A 46 -3.15 40.28 10.22
C LEU A 46 -4.21 41.03 9.41
N HIS A 47 -3.93 42.25 8.99
CA HIS A 47 -4.86 42.99 8.10
C HIS A 47 -5.16 42.24 6.79
N THR A 48 -4.13 41.62 6.21
CA THR A 48 -4.30 40.82 4.98
C THR A 48 -5.13 39.57 5.23
N ILE A 49 -4.87 38.87 6.34
CA ILE A 49 -5.61 37.68 6.77
C ILE A 49 -7.08 38.01 7.04
N ASP A 50 -7.35 39.08 7.77
CA ASP A 50 -8.72 39.52 8.08
C ASP A 50 -9.51 39.82 6.81
N ARG A 51 -8.91 40.50 5.83
CA ARG A 51 -9.56 40.76 4.54
C ARG A 51 -9.92 39.43 3.84
N LEU A 52 -9.04 38.46 3.84
CA LEU A 52 -9.31 37.15 3.23
C LEU A 52 -10.42 36.40 3.98
N PHE A 53 -10.48 36.51 5.30
CA PHE A 53 -11.55 35.90 6.09
C PHE A 53 -12.90 36.62 5.85
N GLU A 54 -12.94 37.94 5.69
CA GLU A 54 -14.18 38.63 5.35
C GLU A 54 -14.71 38.28 3.94
N GLU A 55 -13.80 38.10 2.96
CA GLU A 55 -14.16 37.57 1.64
C GLU A 55 -14.76 36.14 1.77
N LEU A 56 -14.11 35.24 2.52
CA LEU A 56 -14.56 33.86 2.75
C LEU A 56 -15.90 33.82 3.50
N LYS A 57 -16.07 34.68 4.52
CA LYS A 57 -17.32 34.80 5.28
C LYS A 57 -18.50 35.18 4.38
N SER A 58 -18.27 36.08 3.45
CA SER A 58 -19.30 36.49 2.47
C SER A 58 -19.71 35.31 1.57
N ILE A 59 -18.76 34.45 1.18
CA ILE A 59 -19.04 33.25 0.39
C ILE A 59 -19.86 32.24 1.20
N TYR A 60 -19.46 31.93 2.45
CA TYR A 60 -20.23 31.02 3.32
C TYR A 60 -21.64 31.54 3.58
N TYR A 61 -21.80 32.85 3.80
CA TYR A 61 -23.10 33.46 3.98
C TYR A 61 -23.97 33.33 2.72
N GLY A 62 -23.38 33.49 1.54
CA GLY A 62 -24.07 33.23 0.27
C GLY A 62 -24.54 31.79 0.14
N VAL A 63 -23.67 30.80 0.46
CA VAL A 63 -24.02 29.36 0.46
C VAL A 63 -25.16 29.09 1.46
N TYR A 64 -25.08 29.65 2.66
CA TYR A 64 -26.11 29.52 3.69
C TYR A 64 -27.48 30.04 3.25
N LEU A 65 -27.52 31.19 2.54
CA LEU A 65 -28.79 31.78 2.08
C LEU A 65 -29.40 31.05 0.88
N ILE A 66 -28.54 30.58 -0.05
CA ILE A 66 -28.98 30.02 -1.34
C ILE A 66 -29.18 28.50 -1.23
N HIS A 67 -28.59 27.87 -0.22
CA HIS A 67 -28.56 26.40 -0.07
C HIS A 67 -28.00 25.67 -1.32
N ASP A 68 -26.99 26.28 -1.98
CA ASP A 68 -26.28 25.71 -3.11
C ASP A 68 -24.77 25.79 -2.92
N LEU A 69 -24.08 24.69 -3.22
CA LEU A 69 -22.62 24.56 -3.20
C LEU A 69 -22.14 23.94 -4.50
N SER A 70 -22.14 24.73 -5.55
CA SER A 70 -21.62 24.28 -6.83
C SER A 70 -20.11 23.95 -6.76
N PRO A 71 -19.57 23.10 -7.65
CA PRO A 71 -18.13 22.80 -7.72
C PRO A 71 -17.25 24.05 -7.83
N LYS A 72 -17.74 25.10 -8.49
CA LYS A 72 -17.08 26.40 -8.60
C LYS A 72 -16.95 27.10 -7.24
N ILE A 73 -18.05 27.19 -6.49
CA ILE A 73 -18.06 27.80 -5.16
C ILE A 73 -17.16 27.00 -4.21
N GLN A 74 -17.23 25.67 -4.28
CA GLN A 74 -16.36 24.80 -3.48
C GLN A 74 -14.88 25.02 -3.81
N ALA A 75 -14.51 25.12 -5.09
CA ALA A 75 -13.14 25.42 -5.50
C ALA A 75 -12.66 26.78 -4.97
N ALA A 76 -13.52 27.81 -5.01
CA ALA A 76 -13.23 29.12 -4.44
C ALA A 76 -12.99 29.03 -2.92
N ILE A 77 -13.88 28.37 -2.16
CA ILE A 77 -13.74 28.20 -0.70
C ILE A 77 -12.44 27.50 -0.35
N VAL A 78 -12.11 26.35 -0.97
CA VAL A 78 -10.90 25.60 -0.62
C VAL A 78 -9.62 26.36 -0.98
N SER A 79 -9.67 27.29 -1.95
CA SER A 79 -8.53 28.12 -2.32
C SER A 79 -8.01 28.99 -1.17
N TYR A 80 -8.87 29.33 -0.21
CA TYR A 80 -8.46 30.17 0.93
C TYR A 80 -7.45 29.51 1.85
N GLY A 81 -7.45 28.18 1.95
CA GLY A 81 -6.42 27.45 2.70
C GLY A 81 -5.02 27.76 2.19
N GLU A 82 -4.80 27.65 0.89
CA GLU A 82 -3.51 27.91 0.25
C GLU A 82 -3.19 29.42 0.22
N ARG A 83 -4.20 30.25 0.01
CA ARG A 83 -4.03 31.72 0.02
C ARG A 83 -3.58 32.21 1.39
N LEU A 84 -4.23 31.78 2.48
CA LEU A 84 -3.89 32.15 3.85
C LEU A 84 -2.50 31.64 4.25
N SER A 85 -2.24 30.34 4.07
CA SER A 85 -0.96 29.73 4.45
C SER A 85 0.22 30.36 3.71
N SER A 86 0.09 30.64 2.42
CA SER A 86 1.17 31.23 1.63
C SER A 86 1.52 32.68 2.06
N HIS A 87 0.57 33.44 2.57
CA HIS A 87 0.85 34.75 3.16
C HIS A 87 1.67 34.64 4.45
N ILE A 88 1.31 33.69 5.33
CA ILE A 88 2.01 33.45 6.58
C ILE A 88 3.43 32.96 6.31
N VAL A 89 3.60 31.97 5.42
CA VAL A 89 4.93 31.43 5.07
C VAL A 89 5.81 32.49 4.42
N ALA A 90 5.26 33.34 3.54
CA ALA A 90 6.03 34.42 2.92
C ALA A 90 6.50 35.47 3.95
N ALA A 91 5.74 35.69 5.01
CA ALA A 91 6.15 36.57 6.11
C ALA A 91 7.26 35.95 6.99
N LEU A 92 7.31 34.63 7.12
CA LEU A 92 8.34 33.91 7.90
C LEU A 92 9.68 33.81 7.19
N VAL A 93 9.68 33.61 5.88
CA VAL A 93 10.91 33.37 5.10
C VAL A 93 11.57 34.68 4.73
N ASN A 94 12.75 34.96 5.32
CA ASN A 94 13.48 36.19 5.05
C ASN A 94 13.85 36.34 3.56
N GLY A 95 13.52 37.51 3.00
CA GLY A 95 13.78 37.85 1.61
C GLY A 95 12.85 37.15 0.60
N ALA A 96 11.82 36.47 1.07
CA ALA A 96 10.83 35.85 0.18
C ALA A 96 9.75 36.83 -0.25
N LYS A 97 9.27 36.66 -1.48
CA LYS A 97 8.10 37.35 -2.01
C LYS A 97 7.01 36.34 -2.37
N ARG A 98 5.78 36.65 -1.98
CA ARG A 98 4.62 35.84 -2.37
C ARG A 98 4.18 36.18 -3.80
N TYR A 99 3.91 35.14 -4.58
CA TYR A 99 3.32 35.22 -5.91
C TYR A 99 2.00 34.46 -5.90
N ASN A 100 0.99 34.96 -6.59
CA ASN A 100 -0.32 34.31 -6.61
C ASN A 100 -0.40 33.34 -7.80
N SER A 101 -0.51 32.04 -7.55
CA SER A 101 -0.58 31.03 -8.60
C SER A 101 -1.82 31.15 -9.49
N LEU A 102 -2.88 31.80 -9.02
CA LEU A 102 -4.07 32.11 -9.85
C LEU A 102 -3.73 32.96 -11.09
N ASP A 103 -2.64 33.72 -11.04
CA ASP A 103 -2.23 34.61 -12.12
C ASP A 103 -1.56 33.82 -13.27
N PHE A 104 -0.90 32.69 -13.00
CA PHE A 104 -0.09 31.97 -13.98
C PHE A 104 -0.37 30.46 -14.11
N ILE A 105 -1.04 29.79 -13.15
CA ILE A 105 -1.48 28.40 -13.34
C ILE A 105 -2.86 28.39 -13.98
N LYS A 106 -2.93 27.95 -15.24
CA LYS A 106 -4.15 27.99 -16.05
C LYS A 106 -4.68 26.60 -16.36
N THR A 107 -5.98 26.45 -16.26
CA THR A 107 -6.70 25.22 -16.62
C THR A 107 -7.71 25.45 -17.71
N ILE A 108 -8.13 24.38 -18.37
CA ILE A 108 -9.24 24.32 -19.32
C ILE A 108 -10.16 23.18 -18.95
N LYS A 109 -11.44 23.28 -19.26
CA LYS A 109 -12.41 22.22 -19.01
C LYS A 109 -12.39 21.20 -20.14
N LYS A 110 -12.04 19.94 -19.86
CA LYS A 110 -12.11 18.81 -20.80
C LYS A 110 -12.89 17.66 -20.17
N HIS A 111 -13.93 17.18 -20.85
CA HIS A 111 -14.79 16.08 -20.36
C HIS A 111 -15.27 16.29 -18.92
N GLY A 112 -15.69 17.51 -18.57
CA GLY A 112 -16.15 17.86 -17.21
C GLY A 112 -15.07 18.04 -16.16
N LYS A 113 -13.79 17.76 -16.45
CA LYS A 113 -12.65 17.88 -15.53
C LYS A 113 -11.78 19.09 -15.87
N ASN A 114 -11.21 19.73 -14.84
CA ASN A 114 -10.21 20.78 -15.01
C ASN A 114 -8.87 20.13 -15.37
N VAL A 115 -8.31 20.46 -16.51
CA VAL A 115 -7.03 19.94 -17.02
C VAL A 115 -6.08 21.13 -17.19
N LEU A 116 -4.80 20.94 -16.83
CA LEU A 116 -3.78 21.97 -17.01
C LEU A 116 -3.65 22.39 -18.48
N ASP A 117 -3.64 23.69 -18.73
CA ASP A 117 -3.17 24.25 -20.01
C ASP A 117 -1.66 24.46 -19.91
N SER A 118 -0.91 23.45 -20.34
CA SER A 118 0.53 23.36 -20.14
C SER A 118 1.29 24.48 -20.85
N GLU A 119 0.88 24.85 -22.08
CA GLU A 119 1.58 25.85 -22.88
C GLU A 119 1.39 27.26 -22.29
N VAL A 120 0.13 27.64 -22.03
CA VAL A 120 -0.18 28.97 -21.47
C VAL A 120 0.42 29.10 -20.08
N THR A 121 0.33 28.05 -19.25
CA THR A 121 0.94 28.05 -17.93
C THR A 121 2.45 28.19 -17.98
N ALA A 122 3.13 27.42 -18.82
CA ALA A 122 4.60 27.48 -18.93
C ALA A 122 5.10 28.87 -19.35
N ASN A 123 4.40 29.52 -20.31
CA ASN A 123 4.73 30.88 -20.73
C ASN A 123 4.49 31.89 -19.59
N ALA A 124 3.35 31.82 -18.90
CA ALA A 124 3.06 32.72 -17.78
C ALA A 124 4.03 32.54 -16.60
N VAL A 125 4.46 31.32 -16.30
CA VAL A 125 5.48 31.02 -15.29
C VAL A 125 6.83 31.65 -15.70
N LYS A 126 7.27 31.50 -16.96
CA LYS A 126 8.52 32.09 -17.46
C LYS A 126 8.49 33.62 -17.39
N GLU A 127 7.37 34.26 -17.77
CA GLU A 127 7.20 35.71 -17.65
C GLU A 127 7.26 36.17 -16.18
N THR A 128 6.67 35.39 -15.27
CA THR A 128 6.64 35.74 -13.86
C THR A 128 7.99 35.58 -13.18
N PHE A 129 8.78 34.55 -13.51
CA PHE A 129 9.96 34.13 -12.75
C PHE A 129 11.28 34.18 -13.53
N GLY A 130 11.27 34.21 -14.87
CA GLY A 130 12.44 33.95 -15.74
C GLY A 130 13.70 34.79 -15.49
N ASN A 131 13.59 35.97 -14.85
CA ASN A 131 14.72 36.85 -14.54
C ASN A 131 14.84 37.16 -13.04
N ARG A 132 14.35 36.28 -12.15
CA ARG A 132 14.28 36.55 -10.72
C ARG A 132 15.24 35.69 -9.93
N THR A 133 15.92 36.29 -8.96
CA THR A 133 16.91 35.64 -8.08
C THR A 133 16.44 35.54 -6.63
N GLN A 134 15.29 36.13 -6.29
CA GLN A 134 14.76 36.13 -4.90
C GLN A 134 13.93 34.88 -4.63
N LYS A 135 13.84 34.48 -3.37
CA LYS A 135 12.96 33.41 -2.90
C LYS A 135 11.51 33.73 -3.22
N ALA A 136 10.79 32.78 -3.83
CA ALA A 136 9.39 32.93 -4.17
C ALA A 136 8.54 31.95 -3.33
N ILE A 137 7.46 32.44 -2.71
CA ILE A 137 6.44 31.61 -2.08
C ILE A 137 5.21 31.62 -2.99
N VAL A 138 4.78 30.43 -3.38
CA VAL A 138 3.67 30.23 -4.31
C VAL A 138 2.64 29.28 -3.67
N PRO A 139 1.37 29.68 -3.54
CA PRO A 139 0.32 28.74 -3.14
C PRO A 139 0.15 27.67 -4.23
N GLY A 140 0.27 26.41 -3.85
CA GLY A 140 0.02 25.28 -4.75
C GLY A 140 -1.47 24.97 -4.89
N PHE A 141 -1.82 23.89 -5.62
CA PHE A 141 -3.18 23.34 -5.74
C PHE A 141 -4.18 24.22 -6.51
N ILE A 142 -4.15 25.55 -6.33
CA ILE A 142 -5.11 26.48 -6.89
C ILE A 142 -4.69 26.99 -8.28
N SER A 143 -5.67 27.18 -9.13
CA SER A 143 -5.51 27.58 -10.54
C SER A 143 -6.71 28.41 -11.01
N THR A 144 -6.65 28.90 -12.25
CA THR A 144 -7.73 29.70 -12.87
C THR A 144 -8.11 29.09 -14.21
N ASP A 145 -9.39 28.92 -14.48
CA ASP A 145 -9.85 28.56 -15.82
C ASP A 145 -9.52 29.69 -16.80
N ARG A 146 -8.81 29.35 -17.86
CA ARG A 146 -8.33 30.32 -18.85
C ARG A 146 -9.46 31.09 -19.56
N ASN A 147 -10.59 30.43 -19.77
CA ASN A 147 -11.69 30.97 -20.59
C ASN A 147 -12.66 31.79 -19.75
N THR A 148 -12.94 31.36 -18.53
CA THR A 148 -13.94 31.98 -17.65
C THR A 148 -13.35 32.88 -16.58
N GLY A 149 -12.06 32.77 -16.27
CA GLY A 149 -11.41 33.46 -15.15
C GLY A 149 -11.79 32.90 -13.77
N GLU A 150 -12.55 31.83 -13.71
CA GLU A 150 -13.02 31.22 -12.47
C GLU A 150 -11.90 30.46 -11.74
N ILE A 151 -11.93 30.51 -10.40
CA ILE A 151 -11.01 29.73 -9.57
C ILE A 151 -11.32 28.24 -9.76
N THR A 152 -10.27 27.49 -10.06
CA THR A 152 -10.26 26.04 -10.18
C THR A 152 -9.17 25.45 -9.29
N ASN A 153 -9.06 24.14 -9.24
CA ASN A 153 -7.98 23.47 -8.55
C ASN A 153 -7.47 22.27 -9.36
N LEU A 154 -6.25 21.86 -9.05
CA LEU A 154 -5.56 20.75 -9.71
C LEU A 154 -5.91 19.36 -9.12
N GLY A 155 -6.83 19.31 -8.17
CA GLY A 155 -7.26 18.08 -7.53
C GLY A 155 -6.26 17.54 -6.50
N ARG A 156 -6.36 16.24 -6.19
CA ARG A 156 -5.49 15.60 -5.20
C ARG A 156 -4.01 15.73 -5.61
N GLY A 157 -3.12 16.00 -4.64
CA GLY A 157 -1.69 16.21 -4.90
C GLY A 157 -1.39 17.47 -5.72
N GLY A 158 -2.36 18.41 -5.80
CA GLY A 158 -2.25 19.63 -6.61
C GLY A 158 -1.11 20.54 -6.21
N SER A 159 -0.68 20.54 -4.94
CA SER A 159 0.48 21.33 -4.48
C SER A 159 1.79 20.79 -5.06
N ASP A 160 2.02 19.50 -4.99
CA ASP A 160 3.19 18.84 -5.59
C ASP A 160 3.17 19.01 -7.11
N TYR A 161 1.99 18.91 -7.71
CA TYR A 161 1.81 19.10 -9.15
C TYR A 161 2.12 20.54 -9.57
N THR A 162 1.70 21.54 -8.78
CA THR A 162 2.05 22.95 -9.01
C THR A 162 3.57 23.15 -8.97
N ALA A 163 4.25 22.58 -7.97
CA ALA A 163 5.69 22.67 -7.85
C ALA A 163 6.41 22.03 -9.05
N SER A 164 5.95 20.87 -9.51
CA SER A 164 6.48 20.18 -10.69
C SER A 164 6.28 20.99 -11.97
N ILE A 165 5.12 21.60 -12.17
CA ILE A 165 4.83 22.46 -13.33
C ILE A 165 5.80 23.65 -13.36
N ILE A 166 5.99 24.33 -12.22
CA ILE A 166 6.91 25.46 -12.10
C ILE A 166 8.34 25.02 -12.33
N ALA A 167 8.77 23.92 -11.71
CA ALA A 167 10.11 23.37 -11.89
C ALA A 167 10.41 23.06 -13.38
N ALA A 168 9.47 22.41 -14.06
CA ALA A 168 9.60 22.09 -15.49
C ALA A 168 9.62 23.34 -16.39
N ALA A 169 8.80 24.35 -16.07
CA ALA A 169 8.75 25.59 -16.86
C ALA A 169 10.02 26.44 -16.72
N LEU A 170 10.70 26.37 -15.58
CA LEU A 170 11.90 27.12 -15.26
C LEU A 170 13.19 26.32 -15.47
N ASP A 171 13.12 25.09 -15.99
CA ASP A 171 14.26 24.17 -16.12
C ASP A 171 15.07 24.08 -14.80
N ALA A 172 14.36 23.83 -13.68
CA ALA A 172 14.94 23.77 -12.35
C ALA A 172 16.01 22.67 -12.23
N GLU A 173 16.98 22.87 -11.34
CA GLU A 173 18.03 21.89 -11.07
C GLU A 173 17.48 20.63 -10.37
N VAL A 174 16.49 20.82 -9.47
CA VAL A 174 15.89 19.76 -8.68
C VAL A 174 14.47 20.17 -8.23
N LEU A 175 13.57 19.19 -8.10
CA LEU A 175 12.30 19.34 -7.39
C LEU A 175 12.38 18.60 -6.06
N GLU A 176 12.31 19.31 -4.94
CA GLU A 176 12.23 18.70 -3.62
C GLU A 176 10.78 18.66 -3.13
N ILE A 177 10.32 17.47 -2.72
CA ILE A 177 9.01 17.25 -2.10
C ILE A 177 9.23 16.88 -0.63
N TRP A 178 8.84 17.79 0.24
CA TRP A 178 8.93 17.62 1.68
C TRP A 178 7.59 17.13 2.23
N THR A 179 7.59 15.95 2.85
CA THR A 179 6.39 15.25 3.34
C THR A 179 6.61 14.71 4.75
N ASP A 180 5.70 13.88 5.25
CA ASP A 180 5.73 13.24 6.58
C ASP A 180 6.32 11.82 6.57
N VAL A 181 6.88 11.38 5.45
CA VAL A 181 7.52 10.05 5.29
C VAL A 181 8.95 10.18 4.79
N ASP A 182 9.81 9.19 5.10
CA ASP A 182 11.23 9.20 4.74
C ASP A 182 11.51 8.95 3.23
N GLY A 183 10.48 8.93 2.41
CA GLY A 183 10.58 8.66 0.96
C GLY A 183 9.79 7.43 0.56
N PHE A 184 10.12 6.86 -0.59
CA PHE A 184 9.56 5.59 -1.02
C PHE A 184 10.19 4.44 -0.23
N MET A 185 9.38 3.49 0.18
CA MET A 185 9.82 2.32 0.93
C MET A 185 9.59 1.04 0.14
N THR A 186 10.36 0.01 0.45
CA THR A 186 10.25 -1.31 -0.21
C THR A 186 8.88 -1.96 -0.08
N ALA A 187 8.10 -1.56 0.93
CA ALA A 187 6.69 -1.88 1.14
C ALA A 187 6.05 -0.88 2.10
N ASP A 188 4.74 -0.96 2.35
CA ASP A 188 4.07 -0.14 3.37
C ASP A 188 4.61 -0.47 4.78
N PRO A 189 5.29 0.45 5.47
CA PRO A 189 5.87 0.20 6.80
C PRO A 189 4.83 -0.08 7.88
N LYS A 190 3.57 0.30 7.68
CA LYS A 190 2.46 -0.03 8.57
C LYS A 190 2.08 -1.51 8.51
N VAL A 191 2.47 -2.20 7.44
CA VAL A 191 2.21 -3.62 7.21
C VAL A 191 3.48 -4.44 7.41
N ILE A 192 4.61 -3.92 6.95
CA ILE A 192 5.90 -4.60 6.97
C ILE A 192 6.91 -3.76 7.73
N HIS A 193 7.13 -4.08 9.00
CA HIS A 193 8.03 -3.33 9.87
C HIS A 193 9.51 -3.38 9.45
N THR A 194 9.89 -4.35 8.61
CA THR A 194 11.23 -4.50 8.03
C THR A 194 11.39 -3.75 6.71
N ALA A 195 10.37 -3.03 6.26
CA ALA A 195 10.47 -2.18 5.09
C ALA A 195 11.48 -1.05 5.35
N TYR A 196 12.28 -0.73 4.35
CA TYR A 196 13.30 0.33 4.41
C TYR A 196 13.16 1.28 3.21
N THR A 197 13.73 2.47 3.37
CA THR A 197 13.68 3.52 2.35
C THR A 197 14.49 3.12 1.12
N ILE A 198 13.92 3.35 -0.05
CA ILE A 198 14.57 3.16 -1.35
C ILE A 198 15.31 4.47 -1.69
N ASN A 199 16.63 4.41 -1.78
CA ASN A 199 17.44 5.62 -2.02
C ASN A 199 17.23 6.20 -3.42
N GLU A 200 17.10 5.33 -4.43
CA GLU A 200 16.97 5.74 -5.83
C GLU A 200 15.91 4.92 -6.57
N LEU A 201 15.10 5.63 -7.34
CA LEU A 201 14.07 5.08 -8.24
C LEU A 201 14.17 5.75 -9.60
N SER A 202 13.78 5.02 -10.65
CA SER A 202 13.46 5.66 -11.92
C SER A 202 12.09 6.34 -11.86
N TYR A 203 11.82 7.29 -12.78
CA TYR A 203 10.47 7.89 -12.89
C TYR A 203 9.40 6.84 -13.12
N VAL A 204 9.71 5.80 -13.91
CA VAL A 204 8.77 4.73 -14.22
C VAL A 204 8.46 3.91 -12.97
N GLU A 205 9.48 3.50 -12.22
CA GLU A 205 9.31 2.76 -10.96
C GLU A 205 8.49 3.56 -9.93
N ALA A 206 8.79 4.86 -9.78
CA ALA A 206 8.04 5.73 -8.87
C ALA A 206 6.56 5.88 -9.29
N MET A 207 6.28 6.04 -10.59
CA MET A 207 4.91 6.09 -11.11
C MET A 207 4.16 4.78 -10.86
N GLU A 208 4.80 3.64 -11.12
CA GLU A 208 4.19 2.32 -10.91
C GLU A 208 3.87 2.08 -9.43
N LEU A 209 4.81 2.36 -8.53
CA LEU A 209 4.56 2.24 -7.08
C LEU A 209 3.37 3.10 -6.63
N CYS A 210 3.28 4.34 -7.13
CA CYS A 210 2.19 5.24 -6.79
C CYS A 210 0.84 4.78 -7.38
N ASN A 211 0.83 4.28 -8.60
CA ASN A 211 -0.38 3.77 -9.26
C ASN A 211 -0.98 2.59 -8.50
N PHE A 212 -0.14 1.74 -7.92
CA PHE A 212 -0.57 0.58 -7.12
C PHE A 212 -0.73 0.86 -5.63
N GLY A 213 -0.70 2.13 -5.19
CA GLY A 213 -1.13 2.52 -3.85
C GLY A 213 -0.11 3.14 -2.93
N ALA A 214 1.15 3.29 -3.32
CA ALA A 214 2.12 4.07 -2.57
C ALA A 214 1.71 5.55 -2.55
N LYS A 215 1.42 6.07 -1.35
CA LYS A 215 0.89 7.44 -1.17
C LYS A 215 2.02 8.43 -0.86
N VAL A 216 3.09 8.39 -1.62
CA VAL A 216 4.27 9.23 -1.39
C VAL A 216 4.23 10.48 -2.26
N VAL A 217 4.05 10.29 -3.58
CA VAL A 217 3.92 11.38 -4.55
C VAL A 217 2.70 11.13 -5.41
N TYR A 218 1.99 12.19 -5.80
CA TYR A 218 0.88 12.06 -6.74
C TYR A 218 1.42 11.79 -8.16
N PRO A 219 1.01 10.69 -8.86
CA PRO A 219 1.61 10.29 -10.14
C PRO A 219 1.70 11.39 -11.20
N PRO A 220 0.68 12.24 -11.43
CA PRO A 220 0.77 13.35 -12.37
C PRO A 220 1.87 14.36 -12.07
N THR A 221 2.36 14.43 -10.82
CA THR A 221 3.46 15.31 -10.42
C THR A 221 4.77 14.93 -11.11
N ILE A 222 4.97 13.65 -11.39
CA ILE A 222 6.23 13.14 -11.97
C ILE A 222 6.38 13.55 -13.44
N TYR A 223 5.27 13.60 -14.18
CA TYR A 223 5.31 13.79 -15.64
C TYR A 223 6.00 15.09 -16.11
N PRO A 224 5.68 16.30 -15.60
CA PRO A 224 6.31 17.53 -16.10
C PRO A 224 7.83 17.54 -15.95
N VAL A 225 8.36 17.10 -14.81
CA VAL A 225 9.80 17.07 -14.53
C VAL A 225 10.50 15.90 -15.20
N CYS A 226 9.80 14.77 -15.41
CA CYS A 226 10.31 13.63 -16.17
C CYS A 226 10.67 14.02 -17.62
N VAL A 227 9.80 14.76 -18.30
CA VAL A 227 10.04 15.25 -19.68
C VAL A 227 11.28 16.15 -19.77
N LYS A 228 11.61 16.81 -18.66
CA LYS A 228 12.77 17.72 -18.55
C LYS A 228 14.01 17.07 -17.93
N ASN A 229 13.93 15.80 -17.53
CA ASN A 229 14.98 15.10 -16.77
C ASN A 229 15.40 15.82 -15.48
N ILE A 230 14.44 16.48 -14.81
CA ILE A 230 14.69 17.18 -13.54
C ILE A 230 14.55 16.17 -12.39
N PRO A 231 15.59 15.92 -11.58
CA PRO A 231 15.51 15.01 -10.45
C PRO A 231 14.44 15.42 -9.44
N ILE A 232 13.74 14.43 -8.86
CA ILE A 232 12.84 14.65 -7.73
C ILE A 232 13.50 14.07 -6.47
N LYS A 233 13.59 14.85 -5.40
CA LYS A 233 14.00 14.38 -4.08
C LYS A 233 12.80 14.41 -3.12
N VAL A 234 12.45 13.25 -2.58
CA VAL A 234 11.43 13.12 -1.55
C VAL A 234 12.10 13.06 -0.19
N LYS A 235 11.76 13.97 0.70
CA LYS A 235 12.39 14.13 2.02
C LYS A 235 11.34 14.25 3.12
N ASN A 236 11.72 13.83 4.33
CA ASN A 236 10.86 13.92 5.51
C ASN A 236 11.10 15.23 6.26
N THR A 237 10.04 16.01 6.43
CA THR A 237 10.07 17.28 7.20
C THR A 237 10.46 17.07 8.67
N PHE A 238 10.12 15.91 9.24
CA PHE A 238 10.44 15.56 10.63
C PHE A 238 11.81 14.87 10.77
N ASN A 239 12.45 14.49 9.65
CA ASN A 239 13.79 13.90 9.60
C ASN A 239 14.58 14.53 8.43
N PRO A 240 14.91 15.84 8.49
CA PRO A 240 15.49 16.58 7.37
C PRO A 240 16.89 16.10 6.96
N ASP A 241 17.63 15.48 7.88
CA ASP A 241 18.97 14.92 7.61
C ASP A 241 18.90 13.52 6.97
N GLY A 242 17.73 12.90 6.94
CA GLY A 242 17.49 11.61 6.26
C GLY A 242 17.81 11.70 4.76
N VAL A 243 18.35 10.62 4.21
CA VAL A 243 18.73 10.52 2.78
C VAL A 243 17.52 10.76 1.87
N GLY A 244 16.36 10.23 2.24
CA GLY A 244 15.15 10.28 1.42
C GLY A 244 15.24 9.38 0.17
N THR A 245 14.38 9.66 -0.82
CA THR A 245 14.39 8.99 -2.12
C THR A 245 14.68 9.99 -3.23
N THR A 246 15.64 9.68 -4.10
CA THR A 246 15.90 10.45 -5.33
C THR A 246 15.28 9.72 -6.52
N ILE A 247 14.47 10.42 -7.33
CA ILE A 247 13.85 9.88 -8.54
C ILE A 247 14.55 10.49 -9.75
N LEU A 248 15.03 9.64 -10.64
CA LEU A 248 15.89 9.97 -11.78
C LEU A 248 15.33 9.40 -13.08
N SER A 249 15.92 9.79 -14.21
CA SER A 249 15.60 9.16 -15.51
C SER A 249 16.15 7.74 -15.62
N HIS A 250 17.26 7.46 -14.98
CA HIS A 250 17.93 6.16 -14.96
C HIS A 250 18.72 6.00 -13.65
N VAL A 251 18.71 4.80 -13.09
CA VAL A 251 19.47 4.44 -11.88
C VAL A 251 20.69 3.61 -12.31
N GLU A 252 21.88 4.12 -12.02
CA GLU A 252 23.12 3.41 -12.34
C GLU A 252 23.41 2.27 -11.33
N ASN A 253 24.04 1.19 -11.81
CA ASN A 253 24.54 0.07 -10.98
C ASN A 253 23.47 -0.62 -10.10
N ASP A 254 22.22 -0.61 -10.52
CA ASP A 254 21.16 -1.30 -9.80
C ASP A 254 21.14 -2.80 -10.14
N SER A 255 21.46 -3.62 -9.17
CA SER A 255 21.46 -5.09 -9.32
C SER A 255 20.16 -5.76 -8.83
N LYS A 256 19.27 -5.01 -8.18
CA LYS A 256 18.04 -5.58 -7.62
C LYS A 256 16.96 -5.72 -8.70
N PRO A 257 16.35 -6.90 -8.86
CA PRO A 257 15.30 -7.10 -9.87
C PRO A 257 14.03 -6.32 -9.55
N ILE A 258 13.73 -6.10 -8.27
CA ILE A 258 12.58 -5.31 -7.82
C ILE A 258 13.01 -4.26 -6.80
N LYS A 259 12.32 -3.12 -6.83
CA LYS A 259 12.53 -1.97 -5.93
C LYS A 259 11.53 -1.95 -4.79
N GLY A 260 10.29 -2.27 -5.06
CA GLY A 260 9.24 -2.18 -4.07
C GLY A 260 8.02 -3.03 -4.37
N ILE A 261 7.18 -3.15 -3.35
CA ILE A 261 5.88 -3.82 -3.40
C ILE A 261 4.82 -2.81 -3.01
N SER A 262 3.77 -2.74 -3.81
CA SER A 262 2.63 -1.89 -3.52
C SER A 262 1.33 -2.68 -3.58
N SER A 263 0.25 -2.18 -2.97
CA SER A 263 -1.03 -2.88 -2.98
C SER A 263 -2.23 -1.95 -2.93
N ILE A 264 -3.31 -2.39 -3.55
CA ILE A 264 -4.63 -1.75 -3.51
C ILE A 264 -5.58 -2.70 -2.79
N LYS A 265 -6.13 -2.24 -1.67
CA LYS A 265 -7.23 -2.91 -0.95
C LYS A 265 -8.56 -2.54 -1.59
N GLY A 266 -9.56 -3.41 -1.45
CA GLY A 266 -10.87 -3.14 -1.99
C GLY A 266 -10.88 -3.18 -3.52
N THR A 267 -10.43 -4.30 -4.06
CA THR A 267 -10.45 -4.61 -5.49
C THR A 267 -11.64 -5.53 -5.79
N THR A 268 -12.41 -5.18 -6.80
CA THR A 268 -13.40 -6.08 -7.41
C THR A 268 -12.96 -6.43 -8.82
N LEU A 269 -12.91 -7.71 -9.15
CA LEU A 269 -12.73 -8.20 -10.51
C LEU A 269 -14.10 -8.36 -11.18
N ILE A 270 -14.28 -7.74 -12.34
CA ILE A 270 -15.46 -7.92 -13.19
C ILE A 270 -15.03 -8.71 -14.43
N THR A 271 -15.67 -9.83 -14.66
CA THR A 271 -15.39 -10.68 -15.82
C THR A 271 -16.46 -10.50 -16.88
N VAL A 272 -16.01 -10.05 -18.04
CA VAL A 272 -16.77 -9.98 -19.29
C VAL A 272 -16.44 -11.23 -20.08
N ALA A 273 -17.41 -12.13 -20.26
CA ALA A 273 -17.18 -13.42 -20.92
C ALA A 273 -18.32 -13.80 -21.87
N GLY A 274 -17.95 -14.48 -22.96
CA GLY A 274 -18.93 -14.98 -23.93
C GLY A 274 -18.28 -15.79 -25.04
N LEU A 275 -18.95 -16.85 -25.47
CA LEU A 275 -18.46 -17.73 -26.52
C LEU A 275 -18.34 -17.01 -27.87
N SER A 276 -19.13 -15.95 -28.10
CA SER A 276 -19.12 -15.16 -29.33
C SER A 276 -18.13 -13.97 -29.27
N MET A 277 -17.29 -13.86 -28.24
CA MET A 277 -16.26 -12.82 -28.18
C MET A 277 -15.04 -13.15 -29.06
N VAL A 278 -14.79 -14.44 -29.29
CA VAL A 278 -13.63 -14.92 -30.05
C VAL A 278 -13.64 -14.39 -31.48
N GLY A 279 -12.60 -13.67 -31.88
CA GLY A 279 -12.46 -13.08 -33.21
C GLY A 279 -13.36 -11.85 -33.49
N VAL A 280 -14.07 -11.33 -32.47
CA VAL A 280 -14.91 -10.14 -32.63
C VAL A 280 -14.12 -8.87 -32.34
N ILE A 281 -13.91 -8.09 -33.39
CA ILE A 281 -13.16 -6.82 -33.28
C ILE A 281 -13.98 -5.79 -32.51
N GLY A 282 -13.34 -5.12 -31.55
CA GLY A 282 -13.86 -3.94 -30.88
C GLY A 282 -14.57 -4.18 -29.53
N VAL A 283 -14.61 -5.41 -29.01
CA VAL A 283 -15.21 -5.70 -27.70
C VAL A 283 -14.52 -4.89 -26.61
N ASN A 284 -13.19 -4.89 -26.54
CA ASN A 284 -12.44 -4.11 -25.56
C ASN A 284 -12.71 -2.60 -25.69
N ARG A 285 -12.84 -2.07 -26.92
CA ARG A 285 -13.23 -0.65 -27.10
C ARG A 285 -14.56 -0.36 -26.42
N ARG A 286 -15.57 -1.21 -26.60
CA ARG A 286 -16.90 -1.05 -25.99
C ARG A 286 -16.81 -1.08 -24.48
N ILE A 287 -16.09 -2.05 -23.90
CA ILE A 287 -15.88 -2.17 -22.45
C ILE A 287 -15.29 -0.86 -21.90
N PHE A 288 -14.15 -0.42 -22.44
CA PHE A 288 -13.47 0.76 -21.91
C PHE A 288 -14.20 2.07 -22.19
N THR A 289 -14.90 2.18 -23.33
CA THR A 289 -15.71 3.37 -23.62
C THR A 289 -16.87 3.49 -22.64
N ALA A 290 -17.62 2.42 -22.41
CA ALA A 290 -18.75 2.41 -21.49
C ALA A 290 -18.33 2.79 -20.06
N LEU A 291 -17.22 2.25 -19.57
CA LEU A 291 -16.69 2.58 -18.23
C LEU A 291 -16.18 4.02 -18.16
N ALA A 292 -15.46 4.48 -19.18
CA ALA A 292 -14.90 5.84 -19.21
C ALA A 292 -15.97 6.93 -19.26
N GLU A 293 -17.05 6.73 -20.02
CA GLU A 293 -18.18 7.66 -20.11
C GLU A 293 -18.93 7.80 -18.77
N ASN A 294 -18.88 6.77 -17.93
CA ASN A 294 -19.44 6.79 -16.57
C ASN A 294 -18.39 7.12 -15.50
N GLY A 295 -17.18 7.56 -15.88
CA GLY A 295 -16.14 8.01 -14.94
C GLY A 295 -15.48 6.92 -14.14
N ILE A 296 -15.67 5.64 -14.49
CA ILE A 296 -15.15 4.47 -13.80
C ILE A 296 -13.71 4.19 -14.25
N SER A 297 -12.79 4.13 -13.29
CA SER A 297 -11.36 3.88 -13.54
C SER A 297 -11.04 2.40 -13.45
N VAL A 298 -10.41 1.86 -14.48
CA VAL A 298 -9.87 0.50 -14.53
C VAL A 298 -8.36 0.56 -14.26
N PHE A 299 -7.87 -0.19 -13.26
CA PHE A 299 -6.44 -0.18 -12.91
C PHE A 299 -5.74 -1.52 -13.20
N MET A 300 -6.50 -2.56 -13.55
CA MET A 300 -5.97 -3.85 -13.97
C MET A 300 -6.80 -4.43 -15.10
N VAL A 301 -6.14 -5.04 -16.08
CA VAL A 301 -6.79 -5.76 -17.19
C VAL A 301 -6.04 -7.08 -17.37
N SER A 302 -6.78 -8.17 -17.39
CA SER A 302 -6.25 -9.50 -17.70
C SER A 302 -7.16 -10.15 -18.75
N GLN A 303 -6.57 -10.54 -19.88
CA GLN A 303 -7.28 -11.20 -20.96
C GLN A 303 -6.59 -12.51 -21.30
N ALA A 304 -7.38 -13.59 -21.35
CA ALA A 304 -6.87 -14.87 -21.82
C ALA A 304 -6.64 -14.84 -23.35
N SER A 305 -5.64 -15.57 -23.83
CA SER A 305 -5.31 -15.66 -25.25
C SER A 305 -6.46 -16.21 -26.12
N SER A 306 -7.42 -16.90 -25.51
CA SER A 306 -8.62 -17.41 -26.17
C SER A 306 -9.63 -16.32 -26.53
N GLU A 307 -9.41 -15.07 -26.09
CA GLU A 307 -10.32 -13.93 -26.31
C GLU A 307 -11.76 -14.12 -25.81
N ASN A 308 -12.08 -15.24 -25.14
CA ASN A 308 -13.43 -15.54 -24.66
C ASN A 308 -13.79 -14.89 -23.35
N SER A 309 -12.81 -14.30 -22.66
CA SER A 309 -13.03 -13.56 -21.42
C SER A 309 -11.99 -12.45 -21.21
N THR A 310 -12.45 -11.33 -20.66
CA THR A 310 -11.63 -10.21 -20.19
C THR A 310 -12.02 -9.90 -18.77
N SER A 311 -11.06 -9.95 -17.84
CA SER A 311 -11.25 -9.55 -16.44
C SER A 311 -10.66 -8.16 -16.22
N ILE A 312 -11.43 -7.28 -15.60
CA ILE A 312 -11.04 -5.91 -15.28
C ILE A 312 -11.11 -5.68 -13.78
N GLY A 313 -10.10 -5.01 -13.25
CA GLY A 313 -10.03 -4.62 -11.83
C GLY A 313 -10.51 -3.18 -11.65
N VAL A 314 -11.53 -3.02 -10.81
CA VAL A 314 -12.08 -1.73 -10.38
C VAL A 314 -12.08 -1.65 -8.85
N ARG A 315 -12.27 -0.44 -8.29
CA ARG A 315 -12.43 -0.29 -6.84
C ARG A 315 -13.81 -0.82 -6.41
N ASP A 316 -13.90 -1.36 -5.21
CA ASP A 316 -15.17 -1.88 -4.67
C ASP A 316 -16.31 -0.85 -4.74
N VAL A 317 -15.99 0.45 -4.53
CA VAL A 317 -16.98 1.53 -4.56
C VAL A 317 -17.58 1.78 -5.96
N ASP A 318 -16.87 1.39 -7.01
CA ASP A 318 -17.28 1.59 -8.41
C ASP A 318 -17.90 0.29 -9.00
N ALA A 319 -17.88 -0.82 -8.25
CA ALA A 319 -18.18 -2.16 -8.77
C ALA A 319 -19.62 -2.36 -9.22
N GLU A 320 -20.60 -1.94 -8.42
CA GLU A 320 -22.02 -2.08 -8.75
C GLU A 320 -22.38 -1.28 -10.01
N GLU A 321 -21.90 -0.03 -10.09
CA GLU A 321 -22.13 0.82 -11.24
C GLU A 321 -21.45 0.26 -12.49
N ALA A 322 -20.22 -0.24 -12.37
CA ALA A 322 -19.49 -0.86 -13.47
C ALA A 322 -20.23 -2.08 -14.04
N VAL A 323 -20.75 -2.95 -13.17
CA VAL A 323 -21.56 -4.12 -13.58
C VAL A 323 -22.83 -3.68 -14.30
N ALA A 324 -23.54 -2.68 -13.77
CA ALA A 324 -24.77 -2.16 -14.39
C ALA A 324 -24.50 -1.56 -15.78
N VAL A 325 -23.46 -0.74 -15.89
CA VAL A 325 -23.03 -0.10 -17.15
C VAL A 325 -22.68 -1.15 -18.20
N LEU A 326 -21.88 -2.17 -17.85
CA LEU A 326 -21.46 -3.21 -18.78
C LEU A 326 -22.62 -4.14 -19.17
N ASN A 327 -23.51 -4.50 -18.24
CA ASN A 327 -24.71 -5.29 -18.56
C ASN A 327 -25.66 -4.52 -19.51
N ASN A 328 -25.75 -3.20 -19.36
CA ASN A 328 -26.53 -2.37 -20.29
C ASN A 328 -25.88 -2.31 -21.67
N GLU A 329 -24.57 -2.04 -21.76
CA GLU A 329 -23.80 -1.98 -23.01
C GLU A 329 -23.92 -3.28 -23.83
N PHE A 330 -23.84 -4.43 -23.17
CA PHE A 330 -23.90 -5.75 -23.80
C PHE A 330 -25.27 -6.43 -23.67
N SER A 331 -26.33 -5.67 -23.39
CA SER A 331 -27.67 -6.20 -23.14
C SER A 331 -28.25 -7.03 -24.32
N LYS A 332 -27.89 -6.70 -25.55
CA LYS A 332 -28.33 -7.45 -26.75
C LYS A 332 -27.65 -8.82 -26.80
N GLU A 333 -26.34 -8.86 -26.63
CA GLU A 333 -25.52 -10.08 -26.64
C GLU A 333 -25.90 -11.02 -25.49
N ILE A 334 -26.18 -10.47 -24.31
CA ILE A 334 -26.64 -11.23 -23.14
C ILE A 334 -28.01 -11.87 -23.40
N ARG A 335 -28.96 -11.11 -23.96
CA ARG A 335 -30.29 -11.64 -24.28
C ARG A 335 -30.27 -12.73 -25.35
N THR A 336 -29.33 -12.68 -26.29
CA THR A 336 -29.18 -13.71 -27.33
C THR A 336 -28.34 -14.91 -26.88
N GLY A 337 -27.81 -14.89 -25.66
CA GLY A 337 -26.91 -15.94 -25.14
C GLY A 337 -25.50 -15.90 -25.74
N ALA A 338 -25.15 -14.84 -26.47
CA ALA A 338 -23.83 -14.64 -27.05
C ALA A 338 -22.77 -14.26 -26.03
N MET A 339 -23.20 -13.58 -24.97
CA MET A 339 -22.36 -13.22 -23.79
C MET A 339 -23.10 -13.61 -22.51
N PHE A 340 -22.32 -13.86 -21.47
CA PHE A 340 -22.85 -14.09 -20.11
C PHE A 340 -23.10 -12.76 -19.41
N PRO A 341 -24.05 -12.69 -18.45
CA PRO A 341 -24.16 -11.55 -17.54
C PRO A 341 -22.81 -11.32 -16.83
N MET A 342 -22.50 -10.06 -16.59
CA MET A 342 -21.22 -9.70 -15.94
C MET A 342 -21.15 -10.29 -14.55
N HIS A 343 -20.05 -10.98 -14.26
CA HIS A 343 -19.75 -11.54 -12.94
C HIS A 343 -18.74 -10.66 -12.22
N ALA A 344 -19.07 -10.28 -10.99
CA ALA A 344 -18.20 -9.50 -10.12
C ALA A 344 -17.76 -10.34 -8.92
N GLU A 345 -16.46 -10.34 -8.64
CA GLU A 345 -15.85 -10.98 -7.46
C GLU A 345 -15.20 -9.89 -6.61
N SER A 346 -15.78 -9.62 -5.43
CA SER A 346 -15.36 -8.56 -4.49
C SER A 346 -14.59 -9.11 -3.32
N GLY A 347 -14.08 -8.22 -2.45
CA GLY A 347 -13.31 -8.62 -1.26
C GLY A 347 -11.87 -9.03 -1.58
N LEU A 348 -11.37 -8.61 -2.73
CA LEU A 348 -10.04 -8.93 -3.22
C LEU A 348 -9.04 -7.79 -2.95
N ALA A 349 -7.78 -8.09 -3.18
CA ALA A 349 -6.71 -7.10 -3.15
C ALA A 349 -5.76 -7.32 -4.33
N THR A 350 -5.32 -6.21 -4.92
CA THR A 350 -4.29 -6.22 -5.96
C THR A 350 -2.93 -5.93 -5.34
N VAL A 351 -1.93 -6.70 -5.70
CA VAL A 351 -0.53 -6.52 -5.29
C VAL A 351 0.31 -6.36 -6.55
N ALA A 352 1.27 -5.44 -6.51
CA ALA A 352 2.24 -5.26 -7.57
C ALA A 352 3.66 -5.30 -7.02
N ILE A 353 4.55 -6.04 -7.67
CA ILE A 353 5.99 -5.90 -7.51
C ILE A 353 6.49 -5.00 -8.64
N VAL A 354 7.37 -4.06 -8.31
CA VAL A 354 7.85 -3.03 -9.23
C VAL A 354 9.38 -3.01 -9.30
N GLY A 355 9.92 -2.93 -10.51
CA GLY A 355 11.35 -2.76 -10.78
C GLY A 355 11.68 -2.93 -12.25
N GLU A 356 12.48 -2.04 -12.82
CA GLU A 356 12.86 -2.08 -14.25
C GLU A 356 13.78 -3.25 -14.58
N ASN A 357 14.58 -3.72 -13.61
CA ASN A 357 15.53 -4.81 -13.83
C ASN A 357 14.88 -6.20 -13.92
N MET A 358 13.57 -6.32 -13.73
CA MET A 358 12.86 -7.60 -13.91
C MET A 358 13.00 -8.13 -15.33
N LYS A 359 13.01 -7.25 -16.34
CA LYS A 359 13.13 -7.59 -17.77
C LYS A 359 14.40 -8.40 -18.10
N HIS A 360 15.47 -8.14 -17.38
CA HIS A 360 16.79 -8.76 -17.63
C HIS A 360 17.15 -9.82 -16.59
N THR A 361 16.23 -10.12 -15.65
CA THR A 361 16.46 -11.07 -14.56
C THR A 361 15.56 -12.31 -14.69
N PRO A 362 16.06 -13.41 -15.28
CA PRO A 362 15.28 -14.63 -15.38
C PRO A 362 14.82 -15.15 -14.02
N GLY A 363 13.63 -15.74 -13.98
CA GLY A 363 13.13 -16.41 -12.78
C GLY A 363 12.36 -15.53 -11.77
N VAL A 364 12.25 -14.21 -11.99
CA VAL A 364 11.52 -13.30 -11.07
C VAL A 364 10.06 -13.75 -10.89
N ALA A 365 9.33 -13.97 -11.99
CA ALA A 365 7.95 -14.46 -11.94
C ALA A 365 7.84 -15.84 -11.29
N GLY A 366 8.77 -16.76 -11.60
CA GLY A 366 8.83 -18.09 -10.98
C GLY A 366 9.06 -18.01 -9.46
N LYS A 367 9.96 -17.12 -9.01
CA LYS A 367 10.21 -16.84 -7.59
C LYS A 367 8.96 -16.26 -6.91
N LEU A 368 8.30 -15.29 -7.54
CA LEU A 368 7.08 -14.67 -7.03
C LEU A 368 5.97 -15.70 -6.82
N PHE A 369 5.53 -16.35 -7.89
CA PHE A 369 4.41 -17.29 -7.81
C PHE A 369 4.74 -18.54 -7.02
N GLY A 370 5.99 -19.00 -7.08
CA GLY A 370 6.47 -20.11 -6.22
C GLY A 370 6.45 -19.76 -4.74
N THR A 371 6.77 -18.52 -4.37
CA THR A 371 6.70 -18.04 -2.97
C THR A 371 5.26 -17.99 -2.48
N LEU A 372 4.34 -17.43 -3.28
CA LEU A 372 2.91 -17.38 -2.97
C LEU A 372 2.32 -18.80 -2.82
N GLY A 373 2.58 -19.67 -3.80
CA GLY A 373 2.06 -21.05 -3.78
C GLY A 373 2.54 -21.88 -2.59
N ARG A 374 3.85 -21.83 -2.25
CA ARG A 374 4.39 -22.51 -1.04
C ARG A 374 3.77 -21.96 0.25
N SER A 375 3.33 -20.73 0.24
CA SER A 375 2.66 -20.11 1.40
C SER A 375 1.14 -20.35 1.41
N GLY A 376 0.61 -21.13 0.47
CA GLY A 376 -0.81 -21.46 0.35
C GLY A 376 -1.67 -20.30 -0.14
N ILE A 377 -1.08 -19.34 -0.85
CA ILE A 377 -1.79 -18.18 -1.39
C ILE A 377 -2.14 -18.46 -2.86
N SER A 378 -3.44 -18.44 -3.17
CA SER A 378 -3.94 -18.55 -4.54
C SER A 378 -3.89 -17.20 -5.24
N VAL A 379 -3.39 -17.19 -6.47
CA VAL A 379 -3.45 -16.04 -7.37
C VAL A 379 -4.69 -16.18 -8.25
N ILE A 380 -5.61 -15.23 -8.14
CA ILE A 380 -6.91 -15.23 -8.83
C ILE A 380 -6.74 -14.71 -10.27
N SER A 381 -5.97 -13.64 -10.43
CA SER A 381 -5.67 -13.05 -11.74
C SER A 381 -4.27 -12.44 -11.70
N CYS A 382 -3.61 -12.32 -12.85
CA CYS A 382 -2.32 -11.63 -12.96
C CYS A 382 -2.21 -10.89 -14.29
N ALA A 383 -1.40 -9.84 -14.30
CA ALA A 383 -1.04 -9.08 -15.49
C ALA A 383 0.44 -8.70 -15.43
N GLN A 384 1.14 -8.91 -16.56
CA GLN A 384 2.51 -8.48 -16.77
C GLN A 384 2.60 -7.89 -18.17
N GLY A 385 3.03 -6.63 -18.27
CA GLY A 385 3.22 -5.97 -19.56
C GLY A 385 4.54 -6.36 -20.22
N ALA A 386 4.67 -6.09 -21.52
CA ALA A 386 5.92 -6.31 -22.25
C ALA A 386 7.08 -5.41 -21.81
N SER A 387 6.80 -4.34 -21.09
CA SER A 387 7.80 -3.49 -20.41
C SER A 387 8.49 -4.20 -19.25
N GLU A 388 7.79 -5.17 -18.64
CA GLU A 388 8.24 -5.94 -17.47
C GLU A 388 8.66 -5.07 -16.26
N THR A 389 8.13 -3.85 -16.16
CA THR A 389 8.40 -2.93 -15.05
C THR A 389 7.58 -3.23 -13.80
N ASN A 390 6.47 -3.94 -13.98
CA ASN A 390 5.67 -4.48 -12.88
C ASN A 390 5.10 -5.86 -13.21
N ILE A 391 4.83 -6.63 -12.15
CA ILE A 391 3.95 -7.79 -12.18
C ILE A 391 2.86 -7.52 -11.17
N SER A 392 1.63 -7.34 -11.64
CA SER A 392 0.47 -7.16 -10.79
C SER A 392 -0.38 -8.44 -10.74
N PHE A 393 -0.92 -8.74 -9.58
CA PHE A 393 -1.75 -9.93 -9.38
C PHE A 393 -2.79 -9.68 -8.27
N VAL A 394 -3.86 -10.47 -8.31
CA VAL A 394 -4.99 -10.37 -7.40
C VAL A 394 -5.04 -11.60 -6.50
N VAL A 395 -5.26 -11.35 -5.22
CA VAL A 395 -5.43 -12.37 -4.18
C VAL A 395 -6.68 -12.08 -3.36
N ASP A 396 -7.17 -13.08 -2.62
CA ASP A 396 -8.19 -12.85 -1.58
C ASP A 396 -7.69 -11.80 -0.58
N GLY A 397 -8.56 -10.84 -0.23
CA GLY A 397 -8.22 -9.73 0.67
C GLY A 397 -7.71 -10.18 2.04
N LYS A 398 -8.18 -11.36 2.54
CA LYS A 398 -7.69 -11.96 3.79
C LYS A 398 -6.24 -12.44 3.70
N SER A 399 -5.77 -12.75 2.49
CA SER A 399 -4.39 -13.20 2.25
C SER A 399 -3.43 -12.06 1.96
N LEU A 400 -3.89 -10.82 1.85
CA LEU A 400 -3.07 -9.67 1.45
C LEU A 400 -1.83 -9.50 2.34
N TYR A 401 -2.01 -9.43 3.66
CA TYR A 401 -0.89 -9.21 4.59
C TYR A 401 0.14 -10.33 4.52
N LYS A 402 -0.31 -11.57 4.42
CA LYS A 402 0.56 -12.74 4.24
C LYS A 402 1.32 -12.64 2.91
N ALA A 403 0.63 -12.29 1.81
CA ALA A 403 1.24 -12.13 0.51
C ALA A 403 2.36 -11.07 0.53
N LEU A 404 2.08 -9.89 1.09
CA LEU A 404 3.08 -8.81 1.19
C LEU A 404 4.32 -9.24 1.99
N ASN A 405 4.12 -9.90 3.13
CA ASN A 405 5.22 -10.37 3.98
C ASN A 405 6.08 -11.42 3.28
N VAL A 406 5.48 -12.47 2.68
CA VAL A 406 6.26 -13.55 2.03
C VAL A 406 7.03 -13.03 0.81
N ILE A 407 6.47 -12.06 0.06
CA ILE A 407 7.15 -11.46 -1.08
C ILE A 407 8.31 -10.59 -0.60
N HIS A 408 8.06 -9.73 0.40
CA HIS A 408 9.09 -8.85 0.95
C HIS A 408 10.25 -9.67 1.53
N ASP A 409 9.97 -10.69 2.33
CA ASP A 409 10.96 -11.62 2.86
C ASP A 409 11.77 -12.27 1.73
N SER A 410 11.08 -12.76 0.70
CA SER A 410 11.74 -13.45 -0.41
C SER A 410 12.65 -12.55 -1.26
N PHE A 411 12.27 -11.28 -1.49
CA PHE A 411 12.99 -10.41 -2.43
C PHE A 411 13.91 -9.39 -1.76
N PHE A 412 13.60 -8.92 -0.53
CA PHE A 412 14.33 -7.86 0.13
C PHE A 412 15.10 -8.28 1.38
N LEU A 413 14.61 -9.32 2.07
CA LEU A 413 15.24 -9.84 3.28
C LEU A 413 15.95 -11.17 3.02
N SER A 414 16.38 -11.44 1.79
CA SER A 414 17.06 -12.69 1.42
C SER A 414 18.34 -12.97 2.22
N GLU A 415 18.77 -12.05 3.06
CA GLU A 415 19.84 -12.29 4.03
C GLU A 415 19.41 -13.17 5.20
N TYR A 416 18.10 -13.17 5.57
CA TYR A 416 17.57 -13.94 6.69
C TYR A 416 16.30 -14.69 6.31
N LYS A 417 16.27 -15.99 6.61
CA LYS A 417 15.04 -16.77 6.56
C LYS A 417 14.29 -16.63 7.87
N VAL A 418 13.10 -16.03 7.85
CA VAL A 418 12.26 -15.90 9.04
C VAL A 418 11.36 -17.13 9.18
N LEU A 419 11.33 -17.75 10.38
CA LEU A 419 10.36 -18.77 10.77
C LEU A 419 9.52 -18.22 11.93
N ASN A 420 8.20 -18.27 11.76
CA ASN A 420 7.24 -17.86 12.79
C ASN A 420 6.81 -19.08 13.61
N LEU A 421 7.20 -19.12 14.88
CA LEU A 421 7.04 -20.27 15.75
C LEU A 421 5.83 -20.12 16.67
N PHE A 422 5.01 -21.16 16.73
CA PHE A 422 3.94 -21.35 17.70
C PHE A 422 4.36 -22.51 18.62
N ILE A 423 4.78 -22.19 19.85
CA ILE A 423 5.30 -23.19 20.80
C ILE A 423 4.17 -23.61 21.72
N CYS A 424 3.79 -24.88 21.68
CA CYS A 424 2.79 -25.50 22.55
C CYS A 424 3.47 -26.37 23.60
N GLY A 425 3.21 -26.06 24.88
CA GLY A 425 3.84 -26.71 26.04
C GLY A 425 5.07 -25.95 26.52
N VAL A 426 4.95 -25.33 27.70
CA VAL A 426 6.03 -24.54 28.36
C VAL A 426 6.63 -25.25 29.59
N GLY A 427 6.51 -26.59 29.62
CA GLY A 427 7.19 -27.42 30.62
C GLY A 427 8.69 -27.52 30.38
N THR A 428 9.33 -28.58 30.86
CA THR A 428 10.79 -28.77 30.77
C THR A 428 11.29 -28.66 29.32
N VAL A 429 10.62 -29.33 28.35
CA VAL A 429 11.06 -29.33 26.94
C VAL A 429 10.87 -27.97 26.31
N GLY A 430 9.66 -27.39 26.37
CA GLY A 430 9.38 -26.10 25.72
C GLY A 430 10.09 -24.94 26.40
N GLY A 431 10.22 -24.93 27.73
CA GLY A 431 10.98 -23.91 28.45
C GLY A 431 12.47 -23.91 28.08
N ASN A 432 13.07 -25.10 27.94
CA ASN A 432 14.45 -25.21 27.48
C ASN A 432 14.59 -24.77 26.01
N LEU A 433 13.65 -25.10 25.15
CA LEU A 433 13.65 -24.64 23.75
C LEU A 433 13.60 -23.12 23.65
N ILE A 434 12.71 -22.47 24.42
CA ILE A 434 12.65 -21.00 24.48
C ILE A 434 13.99 -20.42 24.94
N GLY A 435 14.60 -21.00 25.97
CA GLY A 435 15.93 -20.60 26.44
C GLY A 435 17.02 -20.74 25.37
N GLN A 436 17.00 -21.83 24.59
CA GLN A 436 17.92 -22.04 23.47
C GLN A 436 17.70 -21.04 22.34
N ILE A 437 16.45 -20.76 21.98
CA ILE A 437 16.12 -19.73 20.98
C ILE A 437 16.70 -18.38 21.39
N LYS A 438 16.53 -17.99 22.64
CA LYS A 438 17.12 -16.74 23.19
C LYS A 438 18.64 -16.73 23.08
N SER A 439 19.29 -17.77 23.59
CA SER A 439 20.76 -17.81 23.68
C SER A 439 21.45 -17.90 22.32
N GLN A 440 20.80 -18.53 21.32
CA GLN A 440 21.35 -18.74 20.00
C GLN A 440 20.86 -17.70 18.97
N TYR A 441 20.02 -16.76 19.36
CA TYR A 441 19.39 -15.82 18.44
C TYR A 441 20.39 -15.09 17.52
N THR A 442 21.43 -14.49 18.12
CA THR A 442 22.47 -13.76 17.37
C THR A 442 23.26 -14.69 16.46
N GLU A 443 23.64 -15.86 16.95
CA GLU A 443 24.41 -16.83 16.16
C GLU A 443 23.63 -17.36 14.96
N LEU A 444 22.33 -17.68 15.14
CA LEU A 444 21.44 -18.11 14.05
C LEU A 444 21.28 -17.00 13.02
N MET A 445 21.12 -15.76 13.47
CA MET A 445 21.01 -14.60 12.58
C MET A 445 22.30 -14.40 11.76
N GLU A 446 23.44 -14.31 12.41
CA GLU A 446 24.71 -13.94 11.76
C GLU A 446 25.30 -15.08 10.91
N LYS A 447 25.33 -16.31 11.45
CA LYS A 447 26.00 -17.45 10.78
C LYS A 447 25.07 -18.25 9.86
N GLN A 448 23.79 -18.37 10.19
CA GLN A 448 22.86 -19.21 9.43
C GLN A 448 21.83 -18.40 8.64
N ARG A 449 21.85 -17.08 8.76
CA ARG A 449 20.85 -16.20 8.13
C ARG A 449 19.42 -16.62 8.48
N LEU A 450 19.20 -17.07 9.73
CA LEU A 450 17.93 -17.60 10.22
C LEU A 450 17.42 -16.78 11.41
N LYS A 451 16.24 -16.17 11.26
CA LYS A 451 15.52 -15.48 12.33
C LYS A 451 14.39 -16.38 12.84
N LEU A 452 14.42 -16.74 14.11
CA LEU A 452 13.33 -17.42 14.78
C LEU A 452 12.45 -16.38 15.51
N ASN A 453 11.22 -16.22 15.03
CA ASN A 453 10.24 -15.28 15.59
C ASN A 453 9.17 -16.07 16.34
N VAL A 454 9.12 -16.00 17.66
CA VAL A 454 8.11 -16.70 18.45
C VAL A 454 6.86 -15.85 18.51
N VAL A 455 5.83 -16.22 17.75
CA VAL A 455 4.57 -15.48 17.59
C VAL A 455 3.40 -16.07 18.39
N GLY A 456 3.58 -17.27 18.93
CA GLY A 456 2.59 -17.92 19.80
C GLY A 456 3.25 -18.78 20.87
N ILE A 457 2.77 -18.69 22.11
CA ILE A 457 3.17 -19.57 23.22
C ILE A 457 1.92 -20.04 23.91
N ALA A 458 1.76 -21.36 24.08
CA ALA A 458 0.62 -21.96 24.74
C ALA A 458 1.01 -22.92 25.86
N SER A 459 0.28 -22.89 26.96
CA SER A 459 0.24 -23.89 28.04
C SER A 459 -1.02 -24.76 27.93
N SER A 460 -1.30 -25.57 28.93
CA SER A 460 -2.52 -26.42 28.98
C SER A 460 -3.84 -25.60 28.99
N HIS A 461 -3.82 -24.37 29.52
CA HIS A 461 -5.04 -23.59 29.72
C HIS A 461 -4.94 -22.13 29.26
N LYS A 462 -3.79 -21.69 28.82
CA LYS A 462 -3.53 -20.29 28.45
C LYS A 462 -2.67 -20.19 27.20
N ALA A 463 -2.89 -19.16 26.40
CA ALA A 463 -2.08 -18.88 25.22
C ALA A 463 -1.93 -17.37 25.02
N ILE A 464 -0.77 -16.98 24.48
CA ILE A 464 -0.45 -15.62 24.05
C ILE A 464 -0.02 -15.63 22.59
N PHE A 465 -0.39 -14.57 21.87
CA PHE A 465 -0.06 -14.41 20.46
C PHE A 465 0.34 -12.98 20.18
N ASP A 466 1.36 -12.79 19.35
CA ASP A 466 1.78 -11.48 18.85
C ASP A 466 2.42 -11.66 17.46
N HIS A 467 1.88 -10.98 16.46
CA HIS A 467 2.42 -11.02 15.09
C HIS A 467 3.87 -10.52 14.98
N ASN A 468 4.27 -9.59 15.85
CA ASN A 468 5.60 -8.98 15.85
C ASN A 468 6.64 -9.81 16.59
N GLY A 469 6.19 -10.78 17.38
CA GLY A 469 7.02 -11.62 18.23
C GLY A 469 6.86 -11.32 19.72
N ILE A 470 6.75 -12.39 20.50
CA ILE A 470 6.57 -12.35 21.95
C ILE A 470 7.92 -12.06 22.63
N ASP A 471 7.91 -11.16 23.61
CA ASP A 471 9.06 -10.93 24.47
C ASP A 471 9.38 -12.18 25.30
N LEU A 472 10.46 -12.88 24.93
CA LEU A 472 10.89 -14.12 25.56
C LEU A 472 11.50 -13.93 26.95
N ASP A 473 11.78 -12.70 27.37
CA ASP A 473 12.23 -12.41 28.73
C ASP A 473 11.05 -12.40 29.71
N ASN A 474 9.89 -11.94 29.26
CA ASN A 474 8.70 -11.76 30.08
C ASN A 474 7.54 -12.73 29.74
N TYR A 475 7.73 -13.70 28.83
CA TYR A 475 6.64 -14.56 28.34
C TYR A 475 5.86 -15.27 29.44
N GLN A 476 6.51 -15.66 30.57
CA GLN A 476 5.85 -16.35 31.68
C GLN A 476 4.84 -15.43 32.40
N ALA A 477 5.16 -14.16 32.58
CA ALA A 477 4.24 -13.17 33.15
C ALA A 477 3.08 -12.91 32.20
N LEU A 478 3.38 -12.65 30.93
CA LEU A 478 2.40 -12.45 29.87
C LEU A 478 1.43 -13.65 29.76
N LEU A 479 1.95 -14.87 29.82
CA LEU A 479 1.14 -16.08 29.76
C LEU A 479 0.25 -16.23 31.00
N LYS A 480 0.69 -15.83 32.18
CA LYS A 480 -0.13 -15.85 33.41
C LYS A 480 -1.31 -14.87 33.33
N GLU A 481 -1.11 -13.72 32.73
CA GLU A 481 -2.12 -12.67 32.59
C GLU A 481 -3.06 -12.90 31.40
N SER A 482 -2.72 -13.82 30.47
CA SER A 482 -3.50 -14.06 29.27
C SER A 482 -4.84 -14.75 29.56
N ALA A 483 -5.77 -14.68 28.59
CA ALA A 483 -7.07 -15.34 28.63
C ALA A 483 -6.93 -16.86 28.60
N GLU A 484 -7.95 -17.57 29.09
CA GLU A 484 -8.04 -19.01 28.99
C GLU A 484 -8.17 -19.48 27.54
N SER A 485 -7.42 -20.50 27.20
CA SER A 485 -7.36 -21.13 25.87
C SER A 485 -7.47 -22.64 25.99
N ASP A 486 -8.01 -23.25 24.96
CA ASP A 486 -8.07 -24.70 24.76
C ASP A 486 -7.43 -25.06 23.40
N THR A 487 -7.36 -26.36 23.09
CA THR A 487 -6.75 -26.83 21.84
C THR A 487 -7.45 -26.33 20.59
N GLN A 488 -8.78 -26.14 20.62
CA GLN A 488 -9.54 -25.64 19.47
C GLN A 488 -9.32 -24.13 19.28
N LYS A 489 -9.33 -23.36 20.35
CA LYS A 489 -9.01 -21.92 20.30
C LYS A 489 -7.58 -21.71 19.82
N LEU A 490 -6.61 -22.49 20.36
CA LEU A 490 -5.23 -22.44 19.93
C LEU A 490 -5.09 -22.66 18.42
N LYS A 491 -5.71 -23.73 17.90
CA LYS A 491 -5.70 -24.04 16.46
C LYS A 491 -6.31 -22.91 15.63
N ASN A 492 -7.49 -22.47 16.02
CA ASN A 492 -8.22 -21.43 15.30
C ASN A 492 -7.41 -20.13 15.24
N GLU A 493 -6.74 -19.76 16.34
CA GLU A 493 -5.91 -18.57 16.39
C GLU A 493 -4.68 -18.70 15.49
N ILE A 494 -3.97 -19.83 15.51
CA ILE A 494 -2.83 -20.11 14.61
C ILE A 494 -3.25 -19.97 13.14
N ILE A 495 -4.41 -20.52 12.78
CA ILE A 495 -4.93 -20.46 11.41
C ILE A 495 -5.36 -19.02 11.07
N SER A 496 -6.03 -18.32 11.99
CA SER A 496 -6.53 -16.96 11.77
C SER A 496 -5.40 -15.93 11.66
N MET A 497 -4.32 -16.09 12.41
CA MET A 497 -3.12 -15.27 12.30
C MET A 497 -2.51 -15.31 10.88
N ASN A 498 -2.68 -16.42 10.16
CA ASN A 498 -2.28 -16.59 8.76
C ASN A 498 -0.86 -16.06 8.46
N THR A 499 0.09 -16.33 9.35
CA THR A 499 1.49 -15.89 9.20
C THR A 499 2.25 -16.76 8.18
N PHE A 500 3.26 -16.18 7.55
CA PHE A 500 4.12 -16.90 6.61
C PHE A 500 5.17 -17.74 7.34
N ASN A 501 5.71 -18.80 6.68
CA ASN A 501 6.71 -19.71 7.25
C ASN A 501 6.35 -20.16 8.68
N SER A 502 5.07 -20.47 8.90
CA SER A 502 4.55 -20.90 10.20
C SER A 502 5.03 -22.29 10.57
N VAL A 503 5.49 -22.43 11.81
CA VAL A 503 5.92 -23.71 12.39
C VAL A 503 5.25 -23.89 13.75
N PHE A 504 4.42 -24.91 13.86
CA PHE A 504 3.86 -25.34 15.14
C PHE A 504 4.84 -26.30 15.80
N VAL A 505 5.28 -25.97 17.02
CA VAL A 505 6.24 -26.75 17.79
C VAL A 505 5.52 -27.38 18.98
N ASP A 506 5.33 -28.69 18.95
CA ASP A 506 4.66 -29.41 20.04
C ASP A 506 5.68 -30.00 21.01
N CYS A 507 5.75 -29.39 22.19
CA CYS A 507 6.54 -29.81 23.35
C CYS A 507 5.71 -30.48 24.43
N THR A 508 4.48 -30.97 24.08
CA THR A 508 3.56 -31.63 25.02
C THR A 508 3.64 -33.17 24.92
N ALA A 509 2.83 -33.84 25.70
CA ALA A 509 2.53 -35.28 25.60
C ALA A 509 1.02 -35.53 25.34
N SER A 510 0.26 -34.48 24.94
CA SER A 510 -1.18 -34.51 24.78
C SER A 510 -1.59 -35.13 23.45
N ALA A 511 -2.51 -36.08 23.49
CA ALA A 511 -3.13 -36.64 22.28
C ALA A 511 -4.02 -35.60 21.58
N ASP A 512 -4.68 -34.72 22.33
CA ASP A 512 -5.56 -33.66 21.79
C ASP A 512 -4.73 -32.63 20.98
N VAL A 513 -3.51 -32.31 21.42
CA VAL A 513 -2.61 -31.44 20.69
C VAL A 513 -2.09 -32.12 19.42
N ALA A 514 -1.74 -33.41 19.50
CA ALA A 514 -1.31 -34.19 18.33
C ALA A 514 -2.41 -34.31 17.25
N ALA A 515 -3.67 -34.33 17.66
CA ALA A 515 -4.83 -34.37 16.75
C ALA A 515 -4.96 -33.10 15.89
N LEU A 516 -4.35 -31.97 16.27
CA LEU A 516 -4.38 -30.71 15.50
C LEU A 516 -3.49 -30.75 14.25
N TYR A 517 -2.50 -31.65 14.17
CA TYR A 517 -1.47 -31.63 13.14
C TYR A 517 -2.03 -31.71 11.73
N GLN A 518 -3.03 -32.55 11.48
CA GLN A 518 -3.62 -32.74 10.16
C GLN A 518 -4.15 -31.40 9.60
N GLU A 519 -4.92 -30.70 10.40
CA GLU A 519 -5.54 -29.44 9.99
C GLU A 519 -4.51 -28.30 9.88
N LEU A 520 -3.52 -28.26 10.78
CA LEU A 520 -2.42 -27.30 10.70
C LEU A 520 -1.61 -27.48 9.41
N LEU A 521 -1.26 -28.73 9.06
CA LEU A 521 -0.56 -29.04 7.80
C LEU A 521 -1.41 -28.66 6.57
N GLU A 522 -2.72 -28.88 6.61
CA GLU A 522 -3.66 -28.47 5.56
C GLU A 522 -3.71 -26.95 5.37
N HIS A 523 -3.43 -26.16 6.41
CA HIS A 523 -3.33 -24.71 6.39
C HIS A 523 -1.88 -24.19 6.24
N ASN A 524 -1.00 -25.01 5.68
CA ASN A 524 0.40 -24.69 5.38
C ASN A 524 1.26 -24.32 6.61
N VAL A 525 0.91 -24.84 7.78
CA VAL A 525 1.72 -24.74 8.99
C VAL A 525 2.58 -26.00 9.11
N SER A 526 3.90 -25.85 9.12
CA SER A 526 4.82 -26.97 9.39
C SER A 526 4.69 -27.42 10.84
N VAL A 527 4.90 -28.71 11.11
CA VAL A 527 4.83 -29.27 12.46
C VAL A 527 6.19 -29.85 12.84
N VAL A 528 6.67 -29.46 14.04
CA VAL A 528 7.88 -30.02 14.68
C VAL A 528 7.44 -30.58 16.03
N ALA A 529 7.53 -31.89 16.22
CA ALA A 529 6.98 -32.57 17.39
C ALA A 529 8.03 -33.26 18.25
N ALA A 530 8.13 -32.88 19.51
CA ALA A 530 8.69 -33.73 20.56
C ALA A 530 7.66 -34.71 21.11
N ASN A 531 6.38 -34.43 20.89
CA ASN A 531 5.25 -35.31 21.21
C ASN A 531 5.30 -36.58 20.31
N LYS A 532 5.23 -37.74 20.94
CA LYS A 532 5.38 -39.05 20.26
C LYS A 532 4.06 -39.61 19.72
N VAL A 533 2.92 -39.09 20.18
CA VAL A 533 1.59 -39.67 19.92
C VAL A 533 1.31 -39.83 18.42
N ALA A 534 1.49 -38.79 17.63
CA ALA A 534 1.17 -38.80 16.21
C ALA A 534 2.10 -39.71 15.39
N ALA A 535 3.36 -39.83 15.79
CA ALA A 535 4.35 -40.66 15.06
C ALA A 535 4.32 -42.13 15.47
N SER A 536 3.85 -42.47 16.69
CA SER A 536 3.78 -43.82 17.22
C SER A 536 2.38 -44.42 17.28
N GLY A 537 1.37 -43.67 16.80
CA GLY A 537 -0.05 -44.05 16.81
C GLY A 537 -0.42 -44.97 15.62
N ASN A 538 -1.67 -44.77 15.12
CA ASN A 538 -2.17 -45.49 13.95
C ASN A 538 -1.34 -45.15 12.69
N TYR A 539 -0.91 -46.19 11.97
CA TYR A 539 -0.03 -46.07 10.80
C TYR A 539 -0.69 -45.29 9.65
N ASP A 540 -1.98 -45.49 9.40
CA ASP A 540 -2.70 -44.80 8.33
C ASP A 540 -2.80 -43.28 8.64
N SER A 541 -3.02 -42.93 9.90
CA SER A 541 -3.01 -41.55 10.35
C SER A 541 -1.65 -40.90 10.19
N TYR A 542 -0.58 -41.63 10.52
CA TYR A 542 0.80 -41.17 10.30
C TYR A 542 1.10 -40.95 8.82
N LEU A 543 0.74 -41.90 7.94
CA LEU A 543 0.91 -41.76 6.49
C LEU A 543 0.16 -40.54 5.96
N LYS A 544 -1.07 -40.33 6.39
CA LYS A 544 -1.88 -39.16 6.00
C LYS A 544 -1.20 -37.86 6.35
N LEU A 545 -0.59 -37.74 7.54
CA LEU A 545 0.18 -36.56 7.93
C LEU A 545 1.37 -36.31 6.99
N LYS A 546 2.12 -37.38 6.65
CA LYS A 546 3.26 -37.28 5.72
C LYS A 546 2.84 -36.89 4.32
N GLU A 547 1.80 -37.52 3.78
CA GLU A 547 1.25 -37.19 2.46
C GLU A 547 0.71 -35.75 2.40
N THR A 548 0.03 -35.32 3.46
CA THR A 548 -0.46 -33.94 3.55
C THR A 548 0.70 -32.94 3.59
N ALA A 549 1.73 -33.20 4.40
CA ALA A 549 2.91 -32.37 4.46
C ALA A 549 3.60 -32.27 3.09
N LEU A 550 3.77 -33.41 2.38
CA LEU A 550 4.37 -33.45 1.05
C LEU A 550 3.52 -32.66 0.03
N ARG A 551 2.22 -32.93 -0.02
CA ARG A 551 1.28 -32.26 -0.93
C ARG A 551 1.22 -30.74 -0.72
N ARG A 552 1.29 -30.28 0.53
CA ARG A 552 1.25 -28.86 0.90
C ARG A 552 2.63 -28.18 0.85
N GLY A 553 3.71 -28.94 0.65
CA GLY A 553 5.07 -28.40 0.64
C GLY A 553 5.57 -27.93 2.01
N VAL A 554 4.95 -28.39 3.10
CA VAL A 554 5.33 -28.12 4.48
C VAL A 554 6.06 -29.31 5.09
N LYS A 555 6.56 -29.16 6.32
CA LYS A 555 7.34 -30.21 7.00
C LYS A 555 6.56 -30.80 8.17
N PHE A 556 6.64 -32.12 8.33
CA PHE A 556 6.31 -32.84 9.55
C PHE A 556 7.59 -33.53 10.07
N LEU A 557 8.15 -32.94 11.14
CA LEU A 557 9.44 -33.35 11.72
C LEU A 557 9.24 -33.85 13.15
N TYR A 558 9.85 -34.96 13.49
CA TYR A 558 9.71 -35.62 14.80
C TYR A 558 11.00 -36.37 15.22
N GLU A 559 12.18 -35.81 14.88
CA GLU A 559 13.50 -36.40 15.12
C GLU A 559 13.70 -36.83 16.59
N THR A 560 13.28 -35.97 17.54
CA THR A 560 13.45 -36.22 18.98
C THR A 560 12.56 -37.32 19.55
N ASN A 561 11.70 -37.92 18.76
CA ASN A 561 10.86 -39.03 19.20
C ASN A 561 11.63 -40.32 19.42
N VAL A 562 12.80 -40.49 18.76
CA VAL A 562 13.68 -41.64 18.88
C VAL A 562 15.11 -41.16 19.17
N GLY A 563 15.76 -41.74 20.20
CA GLY A 563 17.14 -41.40 20.53
C GLY A 563 17.34 -40.03 21.18
N ALA A 564 16.27 -39.34 21.58
CA ALA A 564 16.27 -38.01 22.18
C ALA A 564 17.05 -36.97 21.37
N GLY A 565 18.25 -36.59 21.75
CA GLY A 565 19.07 -35.61 21.05
C GLY A 565 19.98 -36.18 19.96
N LEU A 566 19.92 -37.49 19.68
CA LEU A 566 20.72 -38.10 18.63
C LEU A 566 19.99 -38.08 17.27
N PRO A 567 20.66 -37.73 16.15
CA PRO A 567 20.05 -37.65 14.83
C PRO A 567 19.87 -39.06 14.21
N ILE A 568 18.95 -39.86 14.75
CA ILE A 568 18.75 -41.28 14.36
C ILE A 568 17.83 -41.40 13.16
N LEU A 569 16.63 -40.78 13.22
CA LEU A 569 15.62 -40.93 12.17
C LEU A 569 16.06 -40.30 10.84
N GLY A 570 16.68 -39.11 10.90
CA GLY A 570 17.23 -38.43 9.73
C GLY A 570 18.33 -39.26 9.08
N THR A 571 19.27 -39.79 9.87
CA THR A 571 20.37 -40.62 9.39
C THR A 571 19.87 -41.91 8.73
N ILE A 572 18.94 -42.63 9.37
CA ILE A 572 18.32 -43.82 8.80
C ILE A 572 17.62 -43.51 7.47
N LYS A 573 16.87 -42.42 7.43
CA LYS A 573 16.16 -42.02 6.21
C LYS A 573 17.14 -41.71 5.07
N ASP A 574 18.22 -41.01 5.36
CA ASP A 574 19.23 -40.66 4.35
C ASP A 574 19.93 -41.90 3.81
N LEU A 575 20.26 -42.88 4.66
CA LEU A 575 20.78 -44.18 4.24
C LEU A 575 19.78 -44.94 3.35
N CYS A 576 18.50 -45.03 3.75
CA CYS A 576 17.47 -45.64 2.91
C CYS A 576 17.32 -44.92 1.55
N ASN A 577 17.38 -43.60 1.53
CA ASN A 577 17.28 -42.80 0.30
C ASN A 577 18.48 -43.00 -0.63
N SER A 578 19.67 -43.36 -0.10
CA SER A 578 20.86 -43.71 -0.88
C SER A 578 20.86 -45.16 -1.38
N GLY A 579 19.84 -45.92 -1.01
CA GLY A 579 19.66 -47.30 -1.47
C GLY A 579 20.12 -48.38 -0.49
N ASP A 580 20.56 -48.02 0.71
CA ASP A 580 20.92 -48.97 1.75
C ASP A 580 19.67 -49.70 2.29
N LYS A 581 19.85 -50.94 2.61
CA LYS A 581 18.84 -51.79 3.28
C LYS A 581 19.19 -51.87 4.77
N ILE A 582 18.29 -51.38 5.62
CA ILE A 582 18.44 -51.40 7.07
C ILE A 582 17.52 -52.44 7.68
#